data_cb5530f4663868c311546b174163c2ab
#
_entry.id   cb5530f4663868c311546b174163c2ab
#
_cell.length_a   1.000
_cell.length_b   1.000
_cell.length_c   1.000
_cell.angle_alpha   90.00
_cell.angle_beta   90.00
_cell.angle_gamma   90.00
#
_symmetry.space_group_name_H-M   'P 1'
#
loop_
_entity.id
_entity.type
_entity.pdbx_description
1 polymer ?
#
loop_
_entity_poly.entity_id
_entity_poly.type
_entity_poly.pdbx_seq_one_letter_code
_entity_poly.pdbx_strand_id
1 'polypeptide(L)'
;MQKYFFLTAFAFQVSTSFSQGPIDSMIQAEKNFANTSLVASTKEAFVKFIDTAGIVFEKGKPVNGLELYTKSERRPGILTWEPEYAEISSSNDFGYTTGPWRYYANTLKDDPLAKGHFITVWHLNKNGEWKFLIDFGISYNLKRKDKTLKKVTPVGKEVTNDVKQSLKEAEESFTQSYKADRRKAYSIFLSSNSRLNYAGYLPAHSATEKNALIDSLPPSITYTIVGVGSSSKNDLGYVYGIADIKDKHEGYLRIWRKEPDGWKIAVEVLRFK
;
A
#
# COMPACT_ATOMS: atom_id res chain seq x y z
N MET A 1 -31.58 8.96 69.93
CA MET A 1 -31.21 8.06 68.84
C MET A 1 -31.11 8.83 67.53
N GLN A 2 -29.90 9.16 67.11
CA GLN A 2 -29.62 10.00 65.94
C GLN A 2 -29.24 9.09 64.77
N LYS A 3 -30.06 9.05 63.72
CA LYS A 3 -29.82 8.24 62.55
C LYS A 3 -28.96 9.03 61.57
N TYR A 4 -27.74 8.53 61.29
CA TYR A 4 -26.88 9.04 60.23
C TYR A 4 -27.27 8.38 58.92
N PHE A 5 -27.67 9.18 57.92
CA PHE A 5 -27.86 8.76 56.53
C PHE A 5 -26.52 8.93 55.78
N PHE A 6 -25.91 7.82 55.38
CA PHE A 6 -24.79 7.84 54.46
C PHE A 6 -25.28 7.97 53.03
N LEU A 7 -25.00 9.08 52.37
CA LEU A 7 -25.26 9.28 50.95
C LEU A 7 -24.02 8.79 50.18
N THR A 8 -24.14 7.64 49.54
CA THR A 8 -23.10 7.11 48.67
C THR A 8 -23.21 7.78 47.29
N ALA A 9 -22.30 8.71 47.00
CA ALA A 9 -22.19 9.31 45.67
C ALA A 9 -21.56 8.31 44.68
N PHE A 10 -22.36 7.83 43.75
CA PHE A 10 -21.87 7.02 42.59
C PHE A 10 -21.26 7.98 41.57
N ALA A 11 -19.95 8.04 41.50
CA ALA A 11 -19.23 8.75 40.42
C ALA A 11 -19.33 7.95 39.13
N PHE A 12 -20.13 8.44 38.20
CA PHE A 12 -20.17 7.94 36.84
C PHE A 12 -18.87 8.35 36.11
N GLN A 13 -17.92 7.43 35.96
CA GLN A 13 -16.78 7.64 35.09
C GLN A 13 -17.26 7.53 33.62
N VAL A 14 -17.40 8.67 32.96
CA VAL A 14 -17.59 8.75 31.51
C VAL A 14 -16.27 8.43 30.88
N SER A 15 -16.10 7.18 30.45
CA SER A 15 -14.98 6.77 29.59
C SER A 15 -15.20 7.41 28.23
N THR A 16 -14.49 8.48 27.91
CA THR A 16 -14.41 9.02 26.56
C THR A 16 -13.64 8.03 25.68
N SER A 17 -14.35 7.14 25.02
CA SER A 17 -13.79 6.36 23.93
C SER A 17 -13.43 7.33 22.81
N PHE A 18 -12.16 7.65 22.65
CA PHE A 18 -11.68 8.31 21.45
C PHE A 18 -11.94 7.35 20.28
N SER A 19 -12.96 7.64 19.49
CA SER A 19 -13.20 6.93 18.24
C SER A 19 -11.96 7.11 17.34
N GLN A 20 -11.27 6.02 17.03
CA GLN A 20 -10.16 6.06 16.09
C GLN A 20 -10.69 6.55 14.74
N GLY A 21 -10.01 7.54 14.14
CA GLY A 21 -10.36 8.02 12.82
C GLY A 21 -10.23 6.90 11.76
N PRO A 22 -10.91 7.01 10.60
CA PRO A 22 -10.90 5.97 9.55
C PRO A 22 -9.49 5.56 9.11
N ILE A 23 -8.55 6.50 8.99
CA ILE A 23 -7.16 6.18 8.66
C ILE A 23 -6.47 5.38 9.78
N ASP A 24 -6.79 5.65 11.03
CA ASP A 24 -6.23 4.91 12.16
C ASP A 24 -6.74 3.49 12.23
N SER A 25 -8.02 3.26 11.88
CA SER A 25 -8.58 1.92 11.80
C SER A 25 -7.94 1.08 10.68
N MET A 26 -7.66 1.68 9.53
CA MET A 26 -6.91 1.04 8.44
C MET A 26 -5.46 0.70 8.87
N ILE A 27 -4.78 1.64 9.50
CA ILE A 27 -3.42 1.43 10.04
C ILE A 27 -3.43 0.32 11.09
N GLN A 28 -4.47 0.26 11.94
CA GLN A 28 -4.60 -0.80 12.93
C GLN A 28 -4.82 -2.17 12.27
N ALA A 29 -5.55 -2.24 11.15
CA ALA A 29 -5.68 -3.46 10.36
C ALA A 29 -4.33 -3.93 9.83
N GLU A 30 -3.49 -3.02 9.29
CA GLU A 30 -2.12 -3.34 8.86
C GLU A 30 -1.26 -3.88 10.02
N LYS A 31 -1.31 -3.23 11.18
CA LYS A 31 -0.58 -3.67 12.38
C LYS A 31 -1.07 -5.04 12.87
N ASN A 32 -2.37 -5.28 12.83
CA ASN A 32 -2.95 -6.56 13.20
C ASN A 32 -2.54 -7.66 12.20
N PHE A 33 -2.46 -7.33 10.92
CA PHE A 33 -1.96 -8.22 9.88
C PHE A 33 -0.49 -8.61 10.15
N ALA A 34 0.39 -7.63 10.39
CA ALA A 34 1.79 -7.86 10.73
C ALA A 34 1.93 -8.69 12.02
N ASN A 35 1.18 -8.35 13.07
CA ASN A 35 1.21 -9.10 14.33
C ASN A 35 0.72 -10.54 14.17
N THR A 36 -0.31 -10.78 13.36
CA THR A 36 -0.78 -12.15 13.08
C THR A 36 0.30 -12.97 12.37
N SER A 37 1.05 -12.37 11.44
CA SER A 37 2.20 -13.01 10.80
C SER A 37 3.27 -13.42 11.81
N LEU A 38 3.53 -12.55 12.80
CA LEU A 38 4.55 -12.78 13.82
C LEU A 38 4.13 -13.87 14.82
N VAL A 39 2.87 -13.83 15.33
CA VAL A 39 2.43 -14.71 16.43
C VAL A 39 1.86 -16.05 15.96
N ALA A 40 1.35 -16.12 14.75
CA ALA A 40 0.79 -17.33 14.16
C ALA A 40 1.62 -17.81 12.96
N SER A 41 1.43 -17.22 11.80
CA SER A 41 2.27 -17.41 10.61
C SER A 41 1.90 -16.42 9.51
N THR A 42 2.81 -16.25 8.54
CA THR A 42 2.52 -15.47 7.33
C THR A 42 1.30 -16.01 6.58
N LYS A 43 1.17 -17.34 6.43
CA LYS A 43 0.00 -17.96 5.79
C LYS A 43 -1.32 -17.56 6.46
N GLU A 44 -1.41 -17.73 7.77
CA GLU A 44 -2.62 -17.44 8.55
C GLU A 44 -2.95 -15.94 8.52
N ALA A 45 -1.93 -15.08 8.58
CA ALA A 45 -2.10 -13.64 8.44
C ALA A 45 -2.69 -13.29 7.08
N PHE A 46 -2.12 -13.76 5.99
CA PHE A 46 -2.62 -13.50 4.64
C PHE A 46 -4.05 -14.01 4.47
N VAL A 47 -4.35 -15.25 4.83
CA VAL A 47 -5.73 -15.81 4.73
C VAL A 47 -6.75 -14.98 5.52
N LYS A 48 -6.36 -14.47 6.69
CA LYS A 48 -7.26 -13.69 7.56
C LYS A 48 -7.57 -12.29 7.00
N PHE A 49 -6.58 -11.61 6.44
CA PHE A 49 -6.72 -10.19 6.09
C PHE A 49 -6.96 -9.92 4.61
N ILE A 50 -6.75 -10.89 3.72
CA ILE A 50 -7.00 -10.73 2.29
C ILE A 50 -8.49 -10.71 1.98
N ASP A 51 -8.90 -9.91 0.99
CA ASP A 51 -10.22 -10.02 0.37
C ASP A 51 -10.31 -11.27 -0.51
N THR A 52 -11.52 -11.77 -0.76
CA THR A 52 -11.75 -12.93 -1.65
C THR A 52 -11.24 -12.71 -3.07
N ALA A 53 -11.26 -11.46 -3.54
CA ALA A 53 -10.69 -11.03 -4.82
C ALA A 53 -9.25 -10.51 -4.69
N GLY A 54 -8.62 -10.64 -3.51
CA GLY A 54 -7.32 -10.07 -3.23
C GLY A 54 -6.20 -10.69 -4.07
N ILE A 55 -5.28 -9.83 -4.51
CA ILE A 55 -4.19 -10.16 -5.44
C ILE A 55 -2.85 -10.09 -4.72
N VAL A 56 -2.02 -11.07 -4.98
CA VAL A 56 -0.58 -11.07 -4.71
C VAL A 56 0.20 -11.41 -5.96
N PHE A 57 1.51 -11.23 -5.95
CA PHE A 57 2.34 -11.50 -7.12
C PHE A 57 3.24 -12.72 -6.89
N GLU A 58 3.03 -13.76 -7.67
CA GLU A 58 3.82 -14.98 -7.65
C GLU A 58 4.57 -15.12 -8.99
N LYS A 59 5.90 -15.21 -8.92
CA LYS A 59 6.77 -15.33 -10.12
C LYS A 59 6.49 -14.28 -11.21
N GLY A 60 6.34 -13.03 -10.79
CA GLY A 60 6.07 -11.89 -11.67
C GLY A 60 4.62 -11.75 -12.15
N LYS A 61 3.72 -12.66 -11.80
CA LYS A 61 2.31 -12.64 -12.25
C LYS A 61 1.35 -12.35 -11.09
N PRO A 62 0.30 -11.56 -11.32
CA PRO A 62 -0.78 -11.41 -10.35
C PRO A 62 -1.59 -12.69 -10.25
N VAL A 63 -1.86 -13.14 -9.02
CA VAL A 63 -2.66 -14.34 -8.72
C VAL A 63 -3.63 -14.05 -7.57
N ASN A 64 -4.72 -14.81 -7.47
CA ASN A 64 -5.59 -14.73 -6.31
C ASN A 64 -4.83 -15.19 -5.05
N GLY A 65 -4.62 -14.27 -4.13
CA GLY A 65 -3.81 -14.51 -2.94
C GLY A 65 -4.52 -15.41 -1.92
N LEU A 66 -5.85 -15.31 -1.79
CA LEU A 66 -6.59 -16.18 -0.87
C LEU A 66 -6.45 -17.65 -1.29
N GLU A 67 -6.63 -17.93 -2.57
CA GLU A 67 -6.46 -19.28 -3.13
C GLU A 67 -5.01 -19.77 -2.95
N LEU A 68 -4.02 -18.93 -3.28
CA LEU A 68 -2.61 -19.26 -3.13
C LEU A 68 -2.26 -19.62 -1.68
N TYR A 69 -2.59 -18.74 -0.72
CA TYR A 69 -2.22 -18.95 0.68
C TYR A 69 -3.01 -20.07 1.35
N THR A 70 -4.27 -20.28 0.96
CA THR A 70 -5.07 -21.41 1.48
C THR A 70 -4.45 -22.75 1.09
N LYS A 71 -3.99 -22.89 -0.17
CA LYS A 71 -3.40 -24.13 -0.70
C LYS A 71 -1.92 -24.31 -0.34
N SER A 72 -1.20 -23.21 -0.01
CA SER A 72 0.23 -23.30 0.29
C SER A 72 0.49 -23.95 1.66
N GLU A 73 1.66 -24.55 1.80
CA GLU A 73 2.16 -24.97 3.11
C GLU A 73 2.64 -23.77 3.93
N ARG A 74 2.72 -23.94 5.24
CA ARG A 74 3.32 -22.94 6.13
C ARG A 74 4.82 -22.87 5.83
N ARG A 75 5.29 -21.70 5.43
CA ARG A 75 6.73 -21.46 5.21
C ARG A 75 7.42 -21.26 6.56
N PRO A 76 8.63 -21.81 6.76
CA PRO A 76 9.45 -21.50 7.93
C PRO A 76 9.87 -20.03 7.91
N GLY A 77 10.45 -19.58 9.04
CA GLY A 77 10.94 -18.23 9.18
C GLY A 77 9.88 -17.22 9.65
N ILE A 78 10.35 -16.01 9.89
CA ILE A 78 9.56 -14.94 10.49
C ILE A 78 9.59 -13.74 9.54
N LEU A 79 8.42 -13.36 9.02
CA LEU A 79 8.24 -12.14 8.24
C LEU A 79 7.65 -11.06 9.14
N THR A 80 8.33 -9.93 9.21
CA THR A 80 7.89 -8.75 9.97
C THR A 80 7.84 -7.53 9.08
N TRP A 81 6.89 -6.65 9.36
CA TRP A 81 6.80 -5.34 8.70
C TRP A 81 6.08 -4.32 9.58
N GLU A 82 6.27 -3.07 9.27
CA GLU A 82 5.62 -1.97 9.97
C GLU A 82 5.32 -0.83 8.99
N PRO A 83 4.10 -0.25 9.00
CA PRO A 83 3.78 0.88 8.14
C PRO A 83 4.52 2.15 8.60
N GLU A 84 5.16 2.84 7.66
CA GLU A 84 5.76 4.17 7.88
C GLU A 84 5.04 5.27 7.08
N TYR A 85 4.07 4.88 6.27
CA TYR A 85 3.21 5.81 5.55
C TYR A 85 1.84 5.17 5.30
N ALA A 86 0.81 5.98 5.44
CA ALA A 86 -0.57 5.61 5.14
C ALA A 86 -1.29 6.78 4.48
N GLU A 87 -2.15 6.48 3.51
CA GLU A 87 -3.03 7.44 2.87
C GLU A 87 -4.42 6.81 2.70
N ILE A 88 -5.46 7.59 2.97
CA ILE A 88 -6.85 7.16 2.86
C ILE A 88 -7.60 8.08 1.90
N SER A 89 -8.60 7.52 1.20
CA SER A 89 -9.50 8.26 0.31
C SER A 89 -10.44 9.21 1.09
N SER A 90 -11.02 10.18 0.40
CA SER A 90 -12.02 11.08 1.00
C SER A 90 -13.34 10.39 1.36
N SER A 91 -13.59 9.21 0.80
CA SER A 91 -14.71 8.35 1.18
C SER A 91 -14.46 7.50 2.42
N ASN A 92 -13.23 7.45 2.91
CA ASN A 92 -12.80 6.66 4.07
C ASN A 92 -13.01 5.14 3.93
N ASP A 93 -13.20 4.64 2.73
CA ASP A 93 -13.46 3.23 2.42
C ASP A 93 -12.31 2.53 1.68
N PHE A 94 -11.26 3.29 1.33
CA PHE A 94 -10.15 2.83 0.54
C PHE A 94 -8.86 3.57 0.94
N GLY A 95 -7.74 2.87 0.89
CA GLY A 95 -6.44 3.48 1.17
C GLY A 95 -5.29 2.51 0.96
N TYR A 96 -4.10 2.93 1.35
CA TYR A 96 -2.93 2.08 1.32
C TYR A 96 -1.97 2.40 2.45
N THR A 97 -1.18 1.41 2.79
CA THR A 97 -0.06 1.50 3.72
C THR A 97 1.21 1.04 3.02
N THR A 98 2.36 1.56 3.44
CA THR A 98 3.66 1.12 2.92
C THR A 98 4.73 1.32 3.98
N GLY A 99 5.74 0.43 3.98
CA GLY A 99 6.81 0.45 4.96
C GLY A 99 7.85 -0.64 4.73
N PRO A 100 8.87 -0.72 5.58
CA PRO A 100 9.88 -1.76 5.51
C PRO A 100 9.32 -3.11 5.93
N TRP A 101 9.85 -4.18 5.31
CA TRP A 101 9.69 -5.55 5.76
C TRP A 101 11.05 -6.23 5.95
N ARG A 102 11.09 -7.24 6.84
CA ARG A 102 12.27 -8.06 7.10
C ARG A 102 11.86 -9.53 7.25
N TYR A 103 12.67 -10.42 6.72
CA TYR A 103 12.48 -11.86 6.82
C TYR A 103 13.67 -12.48 7.52
N TYR A 104 13.40 -13.26 8.57
CA TYR A 104 14.39 -13.93 9.43
C TYR A 104 14.25 -15.44 9.32
N ALA A 105 15.36 -16.15 9.43
CA ALA A 105 15.34 -17.62 9.41
C ALA A 105 14.72 -18.21 10.69
N ASN A 106 15.18 -17.76 11.85
CA ASN A 106 14.85 -18.39 13.14
C ASN A 106 14.35 -17.39 14.18
N THR A 107 15.08 -16.32 14.44
CA THR A 107 14.76 -15.34 15.50
C THR A 107 14.91 -13.90 15.02
N LEU A 108 14.21 -12.96 15.68
CA LEU A 108 14.33 -11.52 15.40
C LEU A 108 15.67 -10.92 15.87
N LYS A 109 16.51 -11.70 16.57
CA LYS A 109 17.84 -11.28 17.00
C LYS A 109 18.90 -11.53 15.93
N ASP A 110 18.58 -12.36 14.94
CA ASP A 110 19.46 -12.66 13.82
C ASP A 110 19.48 -11.49 12.82
N ASP A 111 20.47 -11.45 11.96
CA ASP A 111 20.41 -10.58 10.77
C ASP A 111 19.32 -11.09 9.82
N PRO A 112 18.51 -10.20 9.26
CA PRO A 112 17.48 -10.61 8.31
C PRO A 112 18.09 -11.20 7.04
N LEU A 113 17.59 -12.37 6.62
CA LEU A 113 17.96 -13.00 5.35
C LEU A 113 17.56 -12.18 4.14
N ALA A 114 16.44 -11.46 4.25
CA ALA A 114 15.94 -10.59 3.20
C ALA A 114 15.21 -9.39 3.83
N LYS A 115 15.20 -8.30 3.11
CA LYS A 115 14.50 -7.06 3.49
C LYS A 115 14.04 -6.29 2.27
N GLY A 116 13.08 -5.41 2.50
CA GLY A 116 12.54 -4.63 1.40
C GLY A 116 11.51 -3.61 1.85
N HIS A 117 10.62 -3.27 0.94
CA HIS A 117 9.54 -2.33 1.18
C HIS A 117 8.24 -2.91 0.63
N PHE A 118 7.19 -2.91 1.44
CA PHE A 118 5.87 -3.39 1.07
C PHE A 118 4.94 -2.23 0.69
N ILE A 119 3.89 -2.55 0.02
CA ILE A 119 2.68 -1.77 -0.14
C ILE A 119 1.47 -2.68 -0.06
N THR A 120 0.51 -2.32 0.78
CA THR A 120 -0.77 -3.02 0.91
C THR A 120 -1.90 -2.05 0.59
N VAL A 121 -2.76 -2.43 -0.35
CA VAL A 121 -3.95 -1.68 -0.74
C VAL A 121 -5.13 -2.22 0.04
N TRP A 122 -5.79 -1.37 0.79
CA TRP A 122 -6.88 -1.70 1.70
C TRP A 122 -8.22 -1.18 1.20
N HIS A 123 -9.29 -1.94 1.45
CA HIS A 123 -10.65 -1.45 1.34
C HIS A 123 -11.50 -1.88 2.53
N LEU A 124 -12.52 -1.09 2.82
CA LEU A 124 -13.54 -1.42 3.81
C LEU A 124 -14.62 -2.28 3.15
N ASN A 125 -14.72 -3.54 3.55
CA ASN A 125 -15.72 -4.46 2.96
C ASN A 125 -17.14 -4.14 3.46
N LYS A 126 -18.15 -4.84 2.94
CA LYS A 126 -19.55 -4.66 3.29
C LYS A 126 -19.88 -4.94 4.78
N ASN A 127 -19.02 -5.67 5.46
CA ASN A 127 -19.15 -5.99 6.88
C ASN A 127 -18.48 -4.93 7.78
N GLY A 128 -17.90 -3.86 7.21
CA GLY A 128 -17.16 -2.87 7.96
C GLY A 128 -15.75 -3.31 8.38
N GLU A 129 -15.18 -4.33 7.74
CA GLU A 129 -13.85 -4.83 8.01
C GLU A 129 -12.86 -4.34 6.95
N TRP A 130 -11.67 -3.91 7.37
CA TRP A 130 -10.57 -3.65 6.46
C TRP A 130 -10.00 -4.98 5.95
N LYS A 131 -10.04 -5.17 4.63
CA LYS A 131 -9.42 -6.28 3.91
C LYS A 131 -8.47 -5.73 2.85
N PHE A 132 -7.37 -6.41 2.60
CA PHE A 132 -6.49 -5.96 1.54
C PHE A 132 -6.87 -6.55 0.18
N LEU A 133 -6.81 -5.69 -0.84
CA LEU A 133 -7.04 -6.02 -2.24
C LEU A 133 -5.75 -6.39 -2.97
N ILE A 134 -4.64 -5.78 -2.58
CA ILE A 134 -3.33 -6.05 -3.17
C ILE A 134 -2.28 -5.97 -2.07
N ASP A 135 -1.40 -6.97 -2.03
CA ASP A 135 -0.14 -6.91 -1.31
C ASP A 135 1.01 -7.13 -2.28
N PHE A 136 1.92 -6.18 -2.31
CA PHE A 136 3.06 -6.19 -3.22
C PHE A 136 4.27 -5.55 -2.55
N GLY A 137 5.47 -5.89 -3.01
CA GLY A 137 6.68 -5.30 -2.44
C GLY A 137 7.90 -5.53 -3.31
N ILE A 138 8.94 -4.84 -2.93
CA ILE A 138 10.28 -4.92 -3.51
C ILE A 138 11.28 -5.41 -2.48
N SER A 139 12.40 -5.96 -2.95
CA SER A 139 13.55 -6.28 -2.12
C SER A 139 14.71 -5.35 -2.44
N TYR A 140 15.53 -5.05 -1.45
CA TYR A 140 16.81 -4.34 -1.60
C TYR A 140 17.81 -4.83 -0.56
N ASN A 141 19.12 -4.69 -0.87
CA ASN A 141 20.20 -5.05 0.07
C ASN A 141 20.94 -3.81 0.61
N LEU A 142 20.21 -2.72 0.84
CA LEU A 142 20.78 -1.46 1.31
C LEU A 142 20.39 -1.21 2.77
N LYS A 143 21.26 -0.55 3.53
CA LYS A 143 20.93 -0.09 4.88
C LYS A 143 20.02 1.13 4.78
N ARG A 144 19.00 1.19 5.63
CA ARG A 144 18.11 2.35 5.78
C ARG A 144 17.86 2.64 7.25
N LYS A 145 17.47 3.87 7.54
CA LYS A 145 16.90 4.25 8.84
C LYS A 145 15.38 4.10 8.77
N ASP A 146 14.79 3.51 9.80
CA ASP A 146 13.34 3.47 9.94
C ASP A 146 12.80 4.89 10.15
N LYS A 147 11.61 5.14 9.64
CA LYS A 147 10.95 6.44 9.69
C LYS A 147 9.69 6.35 10.56
N THR A 148 9.33 7.46 11.18
CA THR A 148 8.04 7.57 11.87
C THR A 148 6.90 7.53 10.88
N LEU A 149 5.77 6.95 11.30
CA LEU A 149 4.56 6.83 10.48
C LEU A 149 4.02 8.21 10.12
N LYS A 150 3.91 8.47 8.82
CA LYS A 150 3.24 9.64 8.25
C LYS A 150 1.84 9.24 7.77
N LYS A 151 0.82 9.95 8.23
CA LYS A 151 -0.57 9.79 7.81
C LYS A 151 -0.95 10.91 6.84
N VAL A 152 -1.67 10.57 5.78
CA VAL A 152 -2.22 11.52 4.82
C VAL A 152 -3.70 11.27 4.66
N THR A 153 -4.48 12.29 4.98
CA THR A 153 -5.92 12.35 4.72
C THR A 153 -6.17 13.39 3.64
N PRO A 154 -7.18 13.22 2.80
CA PRO A 154 -7.53 14.23 1.81
C PRO A 154 -7.82 15.54 2.53
N VAL A 155 -7.17 16.60 2.10
CA VAL A 155 -7.58 17.95 2.46
C VAL A 155 -8.82 18.23 1.61
N GLY A 156 -9.98 18.42 2.26
CA GLY A 156 -11.31 18.51 1.66
C GLY A 156 -11.50 19.65 0.65
N LYS A 157 -10.75 19.64 -0.42
CA LYS A 157 -11.06 20.37 -1.64
C LYS A 157 -11.87 19.42 -2.52
N GLU A 158 -13.16 19.69 -2.63
CA GLU A 158 -13.92 19.12 -3.73
C GLU A 158 -13.13 19.38 -5.02
N VAL A 159 -12.83 18.30 -5.74
CA VAL A 159 -12.25 18.42 -7.07
C VAL A 159 -13.36 18.96 -7.96
N THR A 160 -13.48 20.29 -8.01
CA THR A 160 -14.52 21.00 -8.77
C THR A 160 -14.31 20.94 -10.28
N ASN A 161 -13.19 20.40 -10.74
CA ASN A 161 -12.92 20.25 -12.16
C ASN A 161 -13.41 18.89 -12.64
N ASP A 162 -14.30 18.97 -13.60
CA ASP A 162 -14.96 17.90 -14.36
C ASP A 162 -13.95 17.10 -15.23
N VAL A 163 -12.85 16.63 -14.62
CA VAL A 163 -11.91 15.75 -15.30
C VAL A 163 -12.58 14.38 -15.41
N LYS A 164 -13.30 14.20 -16.53
CA LYS A 164 -14.06 12.98 -16.84
C LYS A 164 -13.18 11.76 -17.13
N GLN A 165 -11.86 11.93 -17.15
CA GLN A 165 -10.94 10.85 -17.45
C GLN A 165 -11.04 9.76 -16.37
N SER A 166 -11.30 8.54 -16.79
CA SER A 166 -11.26 7.38 -15.91
C SER A 166 -9.81 7.06 -15.50
N LEU A 167 -9.65 6.35 -14.39
CA LEU A 167 -8.32 5.92 -13.93
C LEU A 167 -7.61 5.05 -14.97
N LYS A 168 -8.36 4.20 -15.69
CA LYS A 168 -7.81 3.36 -16.76
C LYS A 168 -7.25 4.20 -17.92
N GLU A 169 -7.99 5.23 -18.36
CA GLU A 169 -7.53 6.14 -19.40
C GLU A 169 -6.29 6.95 -18.97
N ALA A 170 -6.19 7.31 -17.68
CA ALA A 170 -5.00 7.96 -17.15
C ALA A 170 -3.77 7.05 -17.21
N GLU A 171 -3.92 5.77 -16.82
CA GLU A 171 -2.86 4.76 -16.93
C GLU A 171 -2.45 4.52 -18.40
N GLU A 172 -3.41 4.42 -19.32
CA GLU A 172 -3.15 4.26 -20.76
C GLU A 172 -2.42 5.48 -21.33
N SER A 173 -2.82 6.69 -20.94
CA SER A 173 -2.17 7.95 -21.33
C SER A 173 -0.73 8.05 -20.79
N PHE A 174 -0.51 7.62 -19.55
CA PHE A 174 0.84 7.53 -18.99
C PHE A 174 1.69 6.55 -19.78
N THR A 175 1.20 5.34 -20.02
CA THR A 175 1.98 4.30 -20.72
C THR A 175 2.29 4.69 -22.17
N GLN A 176 1.37 5.37 -22.86
CA GLN A 176 1.62 5.92 -24.18
C GLN A 176 2.69 7.02 -24.15
N SER A 177 2.58 7.96 -23.20
CA SER A 177 3.56 9.03 -23.01
C SER A 177 4.94 8.45 -22.66
N TYR A 178 4.98 7.42 -21.83
CA TYR A 178 6.21 6.73 -21.42
C TYR A 178 6.95 6.12 -22.62
N LYS A 179 6.24 5.51 -23.56
CA LYS A 179 6.83 4.96 -24.79
C LYS A 179 7.48 6.03 -25.66
N ALA A 180 6.89 7.24 -25.71
CA ALA A 180 7.41 8.36 -26.48
C ALA A 180 8.59 9.06 -25.77
N ASP A 181 8.40 9.41 -24.52
CA ASP A 181 9.39 10.09 -23.68
C ASP A 181 9.12 9.79 -22.21
N ARG A 182 9.95 8.92 -21.63
CA ARG A 182 9.85 8.51 -20.24
C ARG A 182 9.89 9.67 -19.26
N ARG A 183 10.87 10.59 -19.41
CA ARG A 183 11.02 11.74 -18.49
C ARG A 183 9.81 12.67 -18.56
N LYS A 184 9.33 12.93 -19.76
CA LYS A 184 8.11 13.72 -19.98
C LYS A 184 6.89 13.06 -19.36
N ALA A 185 6.71 11.75 -19.50
CA ALA A 185 5.61 11.03 -18.89
C ALA A 185 5.60 11.20 -17.36
N TYR A 186 6.73 10.98 -16.69
CA TYR A 186 6.81 11.19 -15.24
C TYR A 186 6.64 12.65 -14.82
N SER A 187 7.11 13.61 -15.62
CA SER A 187 6.91 15.04 -15.31
C SER A 187 5.43 15.47 -15.36
N ILE A 188 4.63 14.79 -16.19
CA ILE A 188 3.19 15.06 -16.33
C ILE A 188 2.39 14.32 -15.25
N PHE A 189 2.68 13.03 -15.04
CA PHE A 189 1.80 12.15 -14.27
C PHE A 189 2.26 11.91 -12.83
N LEU A 190 3.49 12.25 -12.45
CA LEU A 190 3.98 11.99 -11.10
C LEU A 190 3.50 13.08 -10.13
N SER A 191 2.86 12.68 -9.05
CA SER A 191 2.51 13.60 -7.96
C SER A 191 3.77 14.17 -7.31
N SER A 192 3.73 15.43 -6.87
CA SER A 192 4.84 16.05 -6.13
C SER A 192 5.23 15.25 -4.89
N ASN A 193 4.24 14.70 -4.18
CA ASN A 193 4.42 13.88 -2.97
C ASN A 193 4.48 12.37 -3.26
N SER A 194 4.83 11.99 -4.48
CA SER A 194 4.91 10.59 -4.89
C SER A 194 6.08 9.83 -4.27
N ARG A 195 5.98 8.49 -4.35
CA ARG A 195 6.98 7.52 -3.92
C ARG A 195 7.27 6.56 -5.06
N LEU A 196 8.56 6.29 -5.33
CA LEU A 196 8.96 5.26 -6.28
C LEU A 196 9.67 4.15 -5.51
N ASN A 197 9.12 2.94 -5.59
CA ASN A 197 9.62 1.74 -4.92
C ASN A 197 10.09 0.75 -6.00
N TYR A 198 11.38 0.77 -6.32
CA TYR A 198 11.95 -0.09 -7.35
C TYR A 198 12.87 -1.15 -6.75
N ALA A 199 12.76 -2.39 -7.22
CA ALA A 199 13.59 -3.49 -6.74
C ALA A 199 15.08 -3.18 -6.84
N GLY A 200 15.81 -3.47 -5.77
CA GLY A 200 17.24 -3.19 -5.65
C GLY A 200 17.60 -1.79 -5.19
N TYR A 201 16.63 -0.89 -5.00
CA TYR A 201 16.82 0.49 -4.54
C TYR A 201 16.04 0.78 -3.27
N LEU A 202 16.48 1.77 -2.50
CA LEU A 202 15.66 2.34 -1.43
C LEU A 202 14.49 3.13 -2.03
N PRO A 203 13.32 3.18 -1.35
CA PRO A 203 12.21 4.02 -1.77
C PRO A 203 12.61 5.49 -1.94
N ALA A 204 12.34 6.06 -3.10
CA ALA A 204 12.64 7.45 -3.44
C ALA A 204 11.47 8.38 -3.11
N HIS A 205 11.78 9.49 -2.44
CA HIS A 205 10.80 10.48 -2.00
C HIS A 205 11.12 11.89 -2.48
N SER A 206 12.39 12.28 -2.47
CA SER A 206 12.82 13.60 -2.99
C SER A 206 12.84 13.62 -4.51
N ALA A 207 12.78 14.81 -5.10
CA ALA A 207 12.85 14.98 -6.55
C ALA A 207 14.15 14.38 -7.13
N THR A 208 15.28 14.60 -6.45
CA THR A 208 16.60 14.07 -6.87
C THR A 208 16.59 12.53 -6.87
N GLU A 209 16.12 11.89 -5.79
CA GLU A 209 16.05 10.43 -5.69
C GLU A 209 15.11 9.85 -6.77
N LYS A 210 13.93 10.46 -6.96
CA LYS A 210 12.97 10.04 -7.98
C LYS A 210 13.56 10.13 -9.39
N ASN A 211 14.19 11.23 -9.73
CA ASN A 211 14.84 11.41 -11.03
C ASN A 211 15.93 10.36 -11.26
N ALA A 212 16.78 10.11 -10.25
CA ALA A 212 17.80 9.07 -10.35
C ALA A 212 17.19 7.66 -10.59
N LEU A 213 16.08 7.33 -9.92
CA LEU A 213 15.39 6.07 -10.17
C LEU A 213 14.74 6.00 -11.56
N ILE A 214 14.10 7.07 -12.02
CA ILE A 214 13.52 7.16 -13.37
C ILE A 214 14.60 6.95 -14.43
N ASP A 215 15.78 7.54 -14.23
CA ASP A 215 16.92 7.39 -15.13
C ASP A 215 17.49 5.98 -15.14
N SER A 216 17.39 5.25 -14.02
CA SER A 216 17.86 3.88 -13.89
C SER A 216 16.95 2.84 -14.54
N LEU A 217 15.75 3.22 -14.96
CA LEU A 217 14.81 2.30 -15.63
C LEU A 217 15.38 1.80 -16.97
N PRO A 218 15.05 0.56 -17.35
CA PRO A 218 15.37 0.03 -18.67
C PRO A 218 14.88 0.96 -19.79
N PRO A 219 15.54 0.96 -20.96
CA PRO A 219 15.17 1.83 -22.09
C PRO A 219 13.72 1.67 -22.54
N SER A 220 13.22 0.44 -22.48
CA SER A 220 11.82 0.14 -22.81
C SER A 220 11.20 -0.77 -21.78
N ILE A 221 9.98 -0.43 -21.37
CA ILE A 221 9.08 -1.26 -20.56
C ILE A 221 7.72 -1.22 -21.24
N THR A 222 7.14 -2.38 -21.47
CA THR A 222 5.76 -2.49 -21.95
C THR A 222 4.87 -2.87 -20.77
N TYR A 223 3.85 -2.05 -20.49
CA TYR A 223 2.91 -2.28 -19.41
C TYR A 223 1.61 -2.88 -19.94
N THR A 224 1.18 -4.00 -19.36
CA THR A 224 -0.11 -4.62 -19.63
C THR A 224 -0.98 -4.50 -18.37
N ILE A 225 -2.08 -3.78 -18.47
CA ILE A 225 -3.05 -3.61 -17.37
C ILE A 225 -3.79 -4.94 -17.17
N VAL A 226 -3.81 -5.42 -15.92
CA VAL A 226 -4.58 -6.62 -15.51
C VAL A 226 -5.79 -6.23 -14.68
N GLY A 227 -5.66 -5.26 -13.80
CA GLY A 227 -6.77 -4.80 -12.99
C GLY A 227 -6.67 -3.35 -12.56
N VAL A 228 -7.84 -2.76 -12.30
CA VAL A 228 -8.03 -1.37 -11.89
C VAL A 228 -9.11 -1.34 -10.81
N GLY A 229 -8.93 -0.51 -9.80
CA GLY A 229 -9.95 -0.24 -8.80
C GLY A 229 -9.74 1.12 -8.14
N SER A 230 -10.80 1.64 -7.51
CA SER A 230 -10.77 2.94 -6.86
C SER A 230 -11.69 3.01 -5.66
N SER A 231 -11.51 4.05 -4.84
CA SER A 231 -12.43 4.47 -3.79
C SER A 231 -13.82 4.79 -4.33
N SER A 232 -14.85 4.79 -3.49
CA SER A 232 -16.23 5.10 -3.92
C SER A 232 -16.40 6.54 -4.43
N LYS A 233 -15.51 7.46 -4.05
CA LYS A 233 -15.46 8.84 -4.57
C LYS A 233 -14.49 9.05 -5.72
N ASN A 234 -13.82 8.00 -6.22
CA ASN A 234 -12.88 8.09 -7.33
C ASN A 234 -11.77 9.15 -7.16
N ASP A 235 -11.26 9.32 -5.94
CA ASP A 235 -10.19 10.26 -5.62
C ASP A 235 -8.85 9.57 -5.34
N LEU A 236 -8.90 8.27 -5.04
CA LEU A 236 -7.75 7.40 -4.85
C LEU A 236 -8.03 6.04 -5.49
N GLY A 237 -7.05 5.47 -6.19
CA GLY A 237 -7.23 4.18 -6.85
C GLY A 237 -5.93 3.49 -7.17
N TYR A 238 -6.01 2.30 -7.77
CA TYR A 238 -4.86 1.50 -8.14
C TYR A 238 -5.00 0.92 -9.54
N VAL A 239 -3.87 0.73 -10.17
CA VAL A 239 -3.72 -0.07 -11.39
C VAL A 239 -2.59 -1.05 -11.16
N TYR A 240 -2.82 -2.32 -11.49
CA TYR A 240 -1.77 -3.33 -11.46
C TYR A 240 -1.75 -4.15 -12.75
N GLY A 241 -0.60 -4.74 -13.01
CA GLY A 241 -0.44 -5.54 -14.20
C GLY A 241 0.95 -6.13 -14.34
N ILE A 242 1.33 -6.37 -15.58
CA ILE A 242 2.62 -6.95 -15.98
C ILE A 242 3.45 -5.89 -16.68
N ALA A 243 4.69 -5.76 -16.27
CA ALA A 243 5.72 -4.98 -16.93
C ALA A 243 6.67 -5.94 -17.66
N ASP A 244 6.67 -5.86 -18.98
CA ASP A 244 7.57 -6.64 -19.83
C ASP A 244 8.86 -5.86 -20.03
N ILE A 245 9.96 -6.42 -19.54
CA ILE A 245 11.28 -5.80 -19.52
C ILE A 245 12.28 -6.77 -20.14
N LYS A 246 12.58 -6.60 -21.43
CA LYS A 246 13.34 -7.58 -22.21
C LYS A 246 12.68 -8.97 -22.15
N ASP A 247 13.38 -9.96 -21.61
CA ASP A 247 12.90 -11.34 -21.48
C ASP A 247 12.23 -11.64 -20.12
N LYS A 248 12.00 -10.61 -19.30
CA LYS A 248 11.39 -10.76 -17.99
C LYS A 248 9.97 -10.21 -17.98
N HIS A 249 9.09 -10.94 -17.30
CA HIS A 249 7.72 -10.53 -16.99
C HIS A 249 7.62 -10.30 -15.51
N GLU A 250 7.42 -9.06 -15.08
CA GLU A 250 7.38 -8.68 -13.67
C GLU A 250 6.09 -7.94 -13.34
N GLY A 251 5.64 -8.06 -12.09
CA GLY A 251 4.50 -7.30 -11.63
C GLY A 251 4.80 -5.82 -11.47
N TYR A 252 3.81 -4.98 -11.73
CA TYR A 252 3.81 -3.59 -11.32
C TYR A 252 2.52 -3.21 -10.62
N LEU A 253 2.59 -2.17 -9.78
CA LEU A 253 1.46 -1.55 -9.10
C LEU A 253 1.67 -0.04 -9.10
N ARG A 254 0.64 0.72 -9.50
CA ARG A 254 0.56 2.16 -9.33
C ARG A 254 -0.64 2.53 -8.47
N ILE A 255 -0.40 3.36 -7.47
CA ILE A 255 -1.47 4.06 -6.76
C ILE A 255 -1.61 5.43 -7.40
N TRP A 256 -2.81 5.76 -7.76
CA TRP A 256 -3.19 7.01 -8.38
C TRP A 256 -4.02 7.84 -7.43
N ARG A 257 -3.74 9.13 -7.37
CA ARG A 257 -4.52 10.14 -6.62
C ARG A 257 -5.07 11.14 -7.60
N LYS A 258 -6.35 11.51 -7.43
CA LYS A 258 -6.95 12.58 -8.20
C LYS A 258 -6.54 13.93 -7.62
N GLU A 259 -5.87 14.74 -8.42
CA GLU A 259 -5.42 16.08 -8.09
C GLU A 259 -6.17 17.09 -8.97
N PRO A 260 -6.11 18.42 -8.72
CA PRO A 260 -6.88 19.41 -9.49
C PRO A 260 -6.65 19.37 -11.01
N ASP A 261 -5.48 18.94 -11.45
CA ASP A 261 -5.08 18.83 -12.85
C ASP A 261 -5.14 17.38 -13.40
N GLY A 262 -5.83 16.49 -12.69
CA GLY A 262 -6.10 15.11 -13.13
C GLY A 262 -5.53 14.03 -12.24
N TRP A 263 -5.50 12.81 -12.76
CA TRP A 263 -4.92 11.68 -12.06
C TRP A 263 -3.39 11.75 -12.04
N LYS A 264 -2.80 11.58 -10.85
CA LYS A 264 -1.35 11.57 -10.64
C LYS A 264 -0.92 10.30 -9.92
N ILE A 265 0.24 9.80 -10.29
CA ILE A 265 0.86 8.64 -9.62
C ILE A 265 1.34 9.06 -8.23
N ALA A 266 0.71 8.54 -7.20
CA ALA A 266 1.10 8.73 -5.81
C ALA A 266 2.17 7.73 -5.37
N VAL A 267 2.08 6.47 -5.83
CA VAL A 267 3.11 5.45 -5.60
C VAL A 267 3.27 4.61 -6.87
N GLU A 268 4.49 4.28 -7.22
CA GLU A 268 4.79 3.25 -8.20
C GLU A 268 5.68 2.18 -7.57
N VAL A 269 5.30 0.93 -7.77
CA VAL A 269 6.09 -0.24 -7.36
C VAL A 269 6.42 -1.06 -8.60
N LEU A 270 7.71 -1.31 -8.83
CA LEU A 270 8.19 -2.02 -10.01
C LEU A 270 9.34 -2.97 -9.65
N ARG A 271 9.22 -4.21 -10.11
CA ARG A 271 10.30 -5.19 -10.07
C ARG A 271 10.93 -5.29 -11.47
N PHE A 272 12.24 -5.05 -11.58
CA PHE A 272 12.93 -5.14 -12.86
C PHE A 272 14.39 -5.61 -12.77
N LYS A 273 14.77 -6.12 -11.59
CA LYS A 273 16.11 -6.68 -11.34
C LYS A 273 16.05 -8.17 -11.03
#